data_4aeb3e89b7e5a3cb4241df01a6031097
#
_entry.id   4aeb3e89b7e5a3cb4241df01a6031097
#
_cell.length_a   1.000
_cell.length_b   1.000
_cell.length_c   1.000
_cell.angle_alpha   90.00
_cell.angle_beta   90.00
_cell.angle_gamma   90.00
#
_symmetry.space_group_name_H-M   'P 1'
#
loop_
_entity.id
_entity.type
_entity.pdbx_description
1 polymer ?
#
loop_
_entity_poly.entity_id
_entity_poly.type
_entity_poly.pdbx_seq_one_letter_code
_entity_poly.pdbx_strand_id
1 'polypeptide(L)'
;MTLTLRVLAPDQSVYDGSADEVILPSTTGLVGILSGHVSMLTALDTGVMRVREGNGWQSIALLGGFAEVENDEVTVLVNGAELASSIDAASAEREFEAAQQAAAGFEGQPTSTEKVKALQELARSRARLQATRAN
;
A
#
# COMPACT_ATOMS: atom_id res chain seq x y z
N MET A 1 -6.93 8.26 -22.36
CA MET A 1 -7.78 7.20 -21.81
C MET A 1 -7.42 6.97 -20.36
N THR A 2 -8.41 6.70 -19.53
CA THR A 2 -8.21 6.64 -18.09
C THR A 2 -8.71 5.32 -17.52
N LEU A 3 -8.23 5.03 -16.31
CA LEU A 3 -8.70 3.92 -15.49
C LEU A 3 -9.74 4.45 -14.52
N THR A 4 -10.68 3.61 -14.13
CA THR A 4 -11.52 3.85 -12.96
C THR A 4 -10.89 3.10 -11.80
N LEU A 5 -10.57 3.80 -10.72
CA LEU A 5 -9.89 3.21 -9.57
C LEU A 5 -10.74 3.32 -8.32
N ARG A 6 -10.88 2.20 -7.61
CA ARG A 6 -11.49 2.15 -6.29
C ARG A 6 -10.56 1.45 -5.32
N VAL A 7 -10.29 2.10 -4.19
CA VAL A 7 -9.51 1.51 -3.11
C VAL A 7 -10.40 1.39 -1.89
N LEU A 8 -10.72 0.16 -1.53
CA LEU A 8 -11.70 -0.16 -0.50
C LEU A 8 -11.05 -0.90 0.67
N ALA A 9 -11.24 -0.38 1.87
CA ALA A 9 -10.92 -1.03 3.13
C ALA A 9 -12.23 -1.44 3.82
N PRO A 10 -12.21 -2.28 4.88
CA PRO A 10 -13.44 -2.83 5.44
C PRO A 10 -14.55 -1.84 5.76
N ASP A 11 -14.20 -0.66 6.27
CA ASP A 11 -15.19 0.30 6.71
C ASP A 11 -15.18 1.60 5.92
N GLN A 12 -14.41 1.68 4.83
CA GLN A 12 -14.33 2.95 4.10
C GLN A 12 -13.85 2.78 2.68
N SER A 13 -14.24 3.75 1.84
CA SER A 13 -13.66 3.94 0.53
C SER A 13 -12.55 4.99 0.67
N VAL A 14 -11.32 4.60 0.40
CA VAL A 14 -10.16 5.48 0.54
C VAL A 14 -9.92 6.31 -0.72
N TYR A 15 -10.22 5.72 -1.86
CA TYR A 15 -10.11 6.40 -3.15
C TYR A 15 -11.21 5.89 -4.08
N ASP A 16 -11.84 6.80 -4.80
CA ASP A 16 -12.84 6.45 -5.81
C ASP A 16 -12.81 7.55 -6.87
N GLY A 17 -12.24 7.22 -8.02
CA GLY A 17 -12.10 8.22 -9.07
C GLY A 17 -11.33 7.69 -10.26
N SER A 18 -10.95 8.60 -11.15
CA SER A 18 -10.16 8.24 -12.33
C SER A 18 -8.67 8.33 -12.05
N ALA A 19 -7.89 7.59 -12.81
CA ALA A 19 -6.44 7.60 -12.76
C ALA A 19 -5.88 7.37 -14.15
N ASP A 20 -4.72 7.95 -14.43
CA ASP A 20 -4.02 7.71 -15.69
C ASP A 20 -3.07 6.53 -15.58
N GLU A 21 -2.54 6.31 -14.40
CA GLU A 21 -1.65 5.20 -14.12
C GLU A 21 -1.74 4.81 -12.64
N VAL A 22 -1.63 3.51 -12.37
CA VAL A 22 -1.64 2.97 -11.02
C VAL A 22 -0.44 2.04 -10.87
N ILE A 23 0.33 2.20 -9.79
CA ILE A 23 1.43 1.28 -9.46
C ILE A 23 1.07 0.58 -8.16
N LEU A 24 1.05 -0.75 -8.21
CA LEU A 24 0.62 -1.60 -7.08
C LEU A 24 1.79 -2.38 -6.49
N PRO A 25 1.87 -2.50 -5.15
CA PRO A 25 2.87 -3.34 -4.51
C PRO A 25 2.40 -4.79 -4.47
N SER A 26 2.55 -5.52 -5.59
CA SER A 26 2.15 -6.92 -5.60
C SER A 26 3.16 -7.78 -4.86
N THR A 27 2.76 -9.00 -4.49
CA THR A 27 3.63 -9.94 -3.78
C THR A 27 4.83 -10.39 -4.62
N THR A 28 4.79 -10.19 -5.93
CA THR A 28 5.88 -10.55 -6.85
C THR A 28 6.67 -9.34 -7.35
N GLY A 29 6.37 -8.15 -6.85
CA GLY A 29 7.05 -6.91 -7.24
C GLY A 29 6.05 -5.84 -7.65
N LEU A 30 6.55 -4.67 -7.99
CA LEU A 30 5.70 -3.57 -8.41
C LEU A 30 5.07 -3.86 -9.76
N VAL A 31 3.78 -3.55 -9.88
CA VAL A 31 3.02 -3.73 -11.12
C VAL A 31 2.44 -2.39 -11.54
N GLY A 32 2.80 -1.92 -12.72
CA GLY A 32 2.24 -0.71 -13.31
C GLY A 32 1.04 -1.03 -14.18
N ILE A 33 -0.04 -0.27 -14.02
CA ILE A 33 -1.28 -0.46 -14.76
C ILE A 33 -1.62 0.82 -15.51
N LEU A 34 -1.77 0.68 -16.83
CA LEU A 34 -2.21 1.74 -17.72
C LEU A 34 -3.51 1.29 -18.40
N SER A 35 -4.21 2.24 -19.02
CA SER A 35 -5.39 1.91 -19.81
C SER A 35 -5.05 0.84 -20.87
N GLY A 36 -5.93 -0.12 -21.04
CA GLY A 36 -5.72 -1.25 -21.95
C GLY A 36 -5.03 -2.44 -21.31
N HIS A 37 -4.72 -2.39 -20.02
CA HIS A 37 -4.08 -3.51 -19.33
C HIS A 37 -4.97 -4.76 -19.38
N VAL A 38 -4.35 -5.93 -19.57
CA VAL A 38 -5.07 -7.20 -19.57
C VAL A 38 -5.73 -7.45 -18.22
N SER A 39 -6.78 -8.24 -18.23
CA SER A 39 -7.45 -8.65 -17.00
C SER A 39 -6.48 -9.38 -16.09
N MET A 40 -6.50 -9.03 -14.80
CA MET A 40 -5.55 -9.56 -13.84
C MET A 40 -6.16 -9.54 -12.44
N LEU A 41 -5.81 -10.57 -11.66
CA LEU A 41 -6.07 -10.61 -10.22
C LEU A 41 -4.74 -10.86 -9.54
N THR A 42 -4.35 -10.02 -8.60
CA THR A 42 -3.07 -10.15 -7.93
C THR A 42 -3.18 -9.91 -6.42
N ALA A 43 -2.37 -10.64 -5.66
CA ALA A 43 -2.23 -10.39 -4.23
C ALA A 43 -1.30 -9.19 -4.01
N LEU A 44 -1.59 -8.43 -2.98
CA LEU A 44 -0.83 -7.23 -2.61
C LEU A 44 -0.14 -7.41 -1.27
N ASP A 45 1.11 -6.93 -1.20
CA ASP A 45 1.84 -6.81 0.04
C ASP A 45 1.45 -5.53 0.78
N THR A 46 1.83 -5.46 2.05
CA THR A 46 1.87 -4.20 2.77
C THR A 46 2.95 -3.34 2.11
N GLY A 47 2.56 -2.18 1.61
CA GLY A 47 3.48 -1.33 0.86
C GLY A 47 2.80 -0.06 0.39
N VAL A 48 3.39 0.58 -0.61
CA VAL A 48 2.89 1.85 -1.13
C VAL A 48 2.35 1.67 -2.54
N MET A 49 1.10 2.08 -2.72
CA MET A 49 0.46 2.21 -4.01
C MET A 49 0.63 3.65 -4.48
N ARG A 50 0.85 3.85 -5.76
CA ARG A 50 0.94 5.18 -6.34
C ARG A 50 -0.08 5.35 -7.44
N VAL A 51 -0.70 6.53 -7.46
CA VAL A 51 -1.75 6.87 -8.42
C VAL A 51 -1.35 8.16 -9.11
N ARG A 52 -1.33 8.14 -10.44
CA ARG A 52 -1.07 9.35 -11.23
C ARG A 52 -2.37 9.83 -11.86
N GLU A 53 -2.63 11.12 -11.71
CA GLU A 53 -3.70 11.81 -12.39
C GLU A 53 -3.11 13.09 -12.99
N GLY A 54 -3.09 13.17 -14.31
CA GLY A 54 -2.38 14.24 -15.00
C GLY A 54 -0.88 14.17 -14.72
N ASN A 55 -0.31 15.27 -14.22
CA ASN A 55 1.11 15.34 -13.87
C ASN A 55 1.36 15.06 -12.38
N GLY A 56 0.30 14.83 -11.62
CA GLY A 56 0.40 14.66 -10.17
C GLY A 56 0.35 13.20 -9.74
N TRP A 57 1.18 12.85 -8.76
CA TRP A 57 1.18 11.54 -8.13
C TRP A 57 0.67 11.64 -6.70
N GLN A 58 -0.13 10.66 -6.31
CA GLN A 58 -0.52 10.46 -4.93
C GLN A 58 0.00 9.11 -4.46
N SER A 59 0.34 9.02 -3.18
CA SER A 59 0.75 7.77 -2.57
C SER A 59 -0.26 7.34 -1.52
N ILE A 60 -0.50 6.04 -1.45
CA ILE A 60 -1.44 5.43 -0.50
C ILE A 60 -0.72 4.27 0.16
N ALA A 61 -0.64 4.29 1.49
CA ALA A 61 -0.10 3.15 2.23
C ALA A 61 -1.16 2.06 2.29
N LEU A 62 -0.81 0.84 1.89
CA LEU A 62 -1.70 -0.31 1.88
C LEU A 62 -1.26 -1.37 2.87
N LEU A 63 -2.21 -1.97 3.54
CA LEU A 63 -1.99 -3.15 4.38
C LEU A 63 -2.56 -4.36 3.63
N GLY A 64 -1.76 -5.03 2.85
CA GLY A 64 -2.09 -6.29 2.20
C GLY A 64 -3.53 -6.47 1.67
N GLY A 65 -3.71 -7.26 0.66
CA GLY A 65 -5.02 -7.51 0.08
C GLY A 65 -4.92 -8.02 -1.34
N PHE A 66 -5.86 -7.58 -2.18
CA PHE A 66 -5.94 -7.99 -3.57
C PHE A 66 -6.27 -6.82 -4.47
N ALA A 67 -5.87 -6.92 -5.73
CA ALA A 67 -6.30 -5.99 -6.75
C ALA A 67 -6.81 -6.77 -7.96
N GLU A 68 -7.91 -6.29 -8.52
CA GLU A 68 -8.49 -6.82 -9.74
C GLU A 68 -8.46 -5.74 -10.82
N VAL A 69 -8.02 -6.12 -12.01
CA VAL A 69 -8.02 -5.23 -13.18
C VAL A 69 -8.90 -5.87 -14.24
N GLU A 70 -9.89 -5.15 -14.72
CA GLU A 70 -10.77 -5.62 -15.79
C GLU A 70 -11.38 -4.43 -16.52
N ASN A 71 -11.22 -4.40 -17.86
CA ASN A 71 -11.82 -3.35 -18.71
C ASN A 71 -11.58 -1.92 -18.20
N ASP A 72 -10.33 -1.60 -17.90
CA ASP A 72 -9.92 -0.30 -17.37
C ASP A 72 -10.52 0.04 -16.00
N GLU A 73 -11.03 -0.95 -15.29
CA GLU A 73 -11.47 -0.79 -13.92
C GLU A 73 -10.48 -1.50 -13.00
N VAL A 74 -9.97 -0.76 -12.02
CA VAL A 74 -9.04 -1.28 -11.02
C VAL A 74 -9.74 -1.23 -9.66
N THR A 75 -9.93 -2.39 -9.05
CA THR A 75 -10.52 -2.50 -7.73
C THR A 75 -9.48 -3.05 -6.77
N VAL A 76 -9.17 -2.29 -5.73
CA VAL A 76 -8.19 -2.65 -4.72
C VAL A 76 -8.93 -2.88 -3.40
N LEU A 77 -8.89 -4.13 -2.93
CA LEU A 77 -9.54 -4.55 -1.68
C LEU A 77 -8.45 -4.87 -0.68
N VAL A 78 -8.33 -4.06 0.36
CA VAL A 78 -7.23 -4.16 1.30
C VAL A 78 -7.72 -4.20 2.75
N ASN A 79 -6.86 -4.69 3.64
CA ASN A 79 -7.15 -4.74 5.07
C ASN A 79 -7.14 -3.35 5.71
N GLY A 80 -6.40 -2.43 5.13
CA GLY A 80 -6.36 -1.04 5.54
C GLY A 80 -5.62 -0.21 4.50
N ALA A 81 -5.93 1.07 4.44
CA ALA A 81 -5.29 2.00 3.51
C ALA A 81 -5.34 3.40 4.09
N GLU A 82 -4.27 4.17 3.84
CA GLU A 82 -4.20 5.57 4.25
C GLU A 82 -3.59 6.41 3.13
N LEU A 83 -4.24 7.52 2.80
CA LEU A 83 -3.65 8.51 1.89
C LEU A 83 -2.42 9.12 2.55
N ALA A 84 -1.34 9.30 1.78
CA ALA A 84 -0.11 9.90 2.29
C ALA A 84 -0.38 11.29 2.91
N SER A 85 -1.29 12.05 2.33
CA SER A 85 -1.64 13.39 2.82
C SER A 85 -2.29 13.36 4.21
N SER A 86 -2.79 12.21 4.64
CA SER A 86 -3.41 12.03 5.96
C SER A 86 -2.43 11.50 7.01
N ILE A 87 -1.18 11.21 6.62
CA ILE A 87 -0.16 10.66 7.51
C ILE A 87 0.76 11.78 7.98
N ASP A 88 0.92 11.89 9.29
CA ASP A 88 1.91 12.81 9.87
C ASP A 88 3.30 12.20 9.72
N ALA A 89 4.15 12.81 8.90
CA ALA A 89 5.47 12.28 8.58
C ALA A 89 6.36 12.11 9.81
N ALA A 90 6.34 13.07 10.75
CA ALA A 90 7.16 12.98 11.95
C ALA A 90 6.73 11.82 12.85
N SER A 91 5.44 11.63 13.03
CA SER A 91 4.91 10.50 13.79
C SER A 91 5.23 9.17 13.11
N ALA A 92 5.12 9.11 11.77
CA ALA A 92 5.43 7.91 11.00
C ALA A 92 6.89 7.52 11.16
N GLU A 93 7.80 8.48 11.17
CA GLU A 93 9.23 8.23 11.37
C GLU A 93 9.51 7.65 12.76
N ARG A 94 8.90 8.21 13.81
CA ARG A 94 9.06 7.71 15.18
C ARG A 94 8.50 6.30 15.32
N GLU A 95 7.34 6.03 14.72
CA GLU A 95 6.72 4.70 14.75
C GLU A 95 7.59 3.67 14.04
N PHE A 96 8.17 4.05 12.91
CA PHE A 96 9.06 3.16 12.17
C PHE A 96 10.32 2.83 12.95
N GLU A 97 10.96 3.81 13.57
CA GLU A 97 12.15 3.59 14.39
C GLU A 97 11.85 2.65 15.57
N ALA A 98 10.72 2.85 16.24
CA ALA A 98 10.31 1.97 17.33
C ALA A 98 10.03 0.56 16.84
N ALA A 99 9.38 0.43 15.68
CA ALA A 99 9.08 -0.89 15.11
C ALA A 99 10.35 -1.63 14.67
N GLN A 100 11.34 -0.90 14.14
CA GLN A 100 12.64 -1.50 13.80
C GLN A 100 13.33 -2.06 15.04
N GLN A 101 13.34 -1.32 16.13
CA GLN A 101 13.97 -1.77 17.38
C GLN A 101 13.24 -2.99 17.94
N ALA A 102 11.91 -2.97 17.93
CA ALA A 102 11.13 -4.09 18.41
C ALA A 102 11.38 -5.36 17.59
N ALA A 103 11.41 -5.22 16.26
CA ALA A 103 11.65 -6.37 15.36
C ALA A 103 13.08 -6.90 15.52
N ALA A 104 14.05 -6.01 15.71
CA ALA A 104 15.46 -6.41 15.89
C ALA A 104 15.64 -7.28 17.15
N GLY A 105 14.82 -7.07 18.18
CA GLY A 105 14.85 -7.87 19.40
C GLY A 105 14.47 -9.34 19.18
N PHE A 106 13.79 -9.65 18.08
CA PHE A 106 13.38 -11.00 17.74
C PHE A 106 14.31 -11.69 16.72
N GLU A 107 15.32 -10.97 16.25
CA GLU A 107 16.22 -11.50 15.24
C GLU A 107 16.93 -12.76 15.74
N GLY A 108 16.91 -13.81 14.92
CA GLY A 108 17.50 -15.10 15.29
C GLY A 108 16.64 -15.94 16.20
N GLN A 109 15.49 -15.45 16.64
CA GLN A 109 14.58 -16.23 17.49
C GLN A 109 13.60 -17.02 16.64
N PRO A 110 13.07 -18.16 17.16
CA PRO A 110 12.05 -18.92 16.46
C PRO A 110 10.78 -18.08 16.25
N THR A 111 10.01 -18.45 15.23
CA THR A 111 8.73 -17.80 14.95
C THR A 111 7.78 -17.93 16.14
N SER A 112 7.18 -16.83 16.54
CA SER A 112 6.20 -16.76 17.61
C SER A 112 5.14 -15.71 17.24
N THR A 113 4.04 -15.71 17.99
CA THR A 113 2.99 -14.69 17.76
C THR A 113 3.55 -13.28 17.93
N GLU A 114 4.39 -13.10 18.96
CA GLU A 114 5.00 -11.79 19.23
C GLU A 114 5.95 -11.36 18.11
N LYS A 115 6.74 -12.30 17.59
CA LYS A 115 7.64 -12.01 16.46
C LYS A 115 6.84 -11.64 15.21
N VAL A 116 5.78 -12.38 14.90
CA VAL A 116 4.93 -12.11 13.74
C VAL A 116 4.31 -10.71 13.85
N LYS A 117 3.80 -10.35 15.03
CA LYS A 117 3.23 -9.03 15.27
C LYS A 117 4.27 -7.91 15.08
N ALA A 118 5.49 -8.14 15.58
CA ALA A 118 6.57 -7.15 15.43
C ALA A 118 6.93 -6.94 13.96
N LEU A 119 6.98 -8.01 13.16
CA LEU A 119 7.27 -7.92 11.74
C LEU A 119 6.14 -7.26 10.96
N GLN A 120 4.89 -7.52 11.33
CA GLN A 120 3.73 -6.88 10.72
C GLN A 120 3.73 -5.38 11.01
N GLU A 121 4.02 -4.98 12.26
CA GLU A 121 4.09 -3.57 12.61
C GLU A 121 5.25 -2.88 11.90
N LEU A 122 6.38 -3.58 11.73
CA LEU A 122 7.51 -3.04 10.96
C LEU A 122 7.09 -2.78 9.51
N ALA A 123 6.41 -3.73 8.87
CA ALA A 123 5.96 -3.56 7.49
C ALA A 123 4.94 -2.41 7.37
N ARG A 124 4.00 -2.33 8.30
CA ARG A 124 2.98 -1.28 8.33
C ARG A 124 3.60 0.10 8.51
N SER A 125 4.47 0.25 9.50
CA SER A 125 5.11 1.54 9.79
C SER A 125 6.05 1.96 8.66
N ARG A 126 6.72 1.00 8.01
CA ARG A 126 7.56 1.28 6.84
C ARG A 126 6.71 1.81 5.68
N ALA A 127 5.59 1.16 5.40
CA ALA A 127 4.71 1.58 4.30
C ALA A 127 4.19 3.00 4.54
N ARG A 128 3.78 3.31 5.76
CA ARG A 128 3.28 4.64 6.11
C ARG A 128 4.37 5.71 5.92
N LEU A 129 5.57 5.43 6.39
CA LEU A 129 6.69 6.36 6.23
C LEU A 129 7.05 6.54 4.76
N GLN A 130 7.16 5.44 4.01
CA GLN A 130 7.49 5.49 2.59
C GLN A 130 6.44 6.27 1.80
N ALA A 131 5.16 6.12 2.14
CA ALA A 131 4.09 6.87 1.49
C ALA A 131 4.30 8.39 1.63
N THR A 132 4.72 8.85 2.80
CA THR A 132 4.96 10.28 3.03
C THR A 132 6.15 10.81 2.23
N ARG A 133 7.08 9.95 1.82
CA ARG A 133 8.31 10.31 1.11
C ARG A 133 8.25 10.08 -0.40
N ALA A 134 7.24 9.37 -0.87
CA ALA A 134 7.18 8.93 -2.27
C ALA A 134 6.70 10.03 -3.23
N ASN A 135 6.25 11.14 -2.73
CA ASN A 135 5.77 12.25 -3.58
C ASN A 135 6.90 13.25 -3.87
#